data_baa7d46e5f942dc619eec85c00004833
#
_entry.id   baa7d46e5f942dc619eec85c00004833
#
_cell.length_a   1.000
_cell.length_b   1.000
_cell.length_c   1.000
_cell.angle_alpha   90.00
_cell.angle_beta   90.00
_cell.angle_gamma   90.00
#
_symmetry.space_group_name_H-M   'P 1'
#
loop_
_entity.id
_entity.type
_entity.pdbx_description
1 polymer ?
#
loop_
_entity_poly.entity_id
_entity_poly.type
_entity_poly.pdbx_seq_one_letter_code
_entity_poly.pdbx_strand_id
1 'polypeptide(L)'
;IHIASSYGLGELIVQGSVTPDTFTVWKEGLRRGNFAIVHRVLGSKDQRMVYADDGVHEVTTEEVALSDRRGWSLSNKECRELALMALAIEEHYGHPMDIEWAKDGNSSELFIVQARPETVYARTDEAKLELYLMEPALVEQLKRTGKVLATGQAVGKRIGTGRVRTYRSYGEVLDRKRAMRKRVAEGVRMEEIPFEQRVFEPGDVLVTEMTTPDWEPLMKQASMIVTR
;
A
#
# COMPACT_ATOMS: atom_id res chain seq x y z
N ILE A 1 9.30 -10.96 -7.88
CA ILE A 1 7.83 -10.98 -7.81
C ILE A 1 7.45 -10.73 -6.36
N HIS A 2 6.49 -9.84 -6.15
CA HIS A 2 5.92 -9.58 -4.83
C HIS A 2 4.48 -10.08 -4.79
N ILE A 3 4.14 -10.88 -3.77
CA ILE A 3 2.80 -11.47 -3.60
C ILE A 3 2.26 -11.00 -2.27
N ALA A 4 1.04 -10.45 -2.28
CA ALA A 4 0.27 -10.13 -1.08
C ALA A 4 -0.94 -11.06 -1.00
N SER A 5 -1.25 -11.58 0.18
CA SER A 5 -2.37 -12.51 0.38
C SER A 5 -3.06 -12.33 1.72
N SER A 6 -4.37 -12.45 1.72
CA SER A 6 -5.21 -12.51 2.93
C SER A 6 -6.38 -13.48 2.70
N TYR A 7 -7.19 -13.65 3.71
CA TYR A 7 -8.40 -14.48 3.63
C TYR A 7 -9.59 -13.69 3.09
N GLY A 8 -10.50 -14.38 2.41
CA GLY A 8 -11.74 -13.84 1.87
C GLY A 8 -11.58 -13.03 0.58
N LEU A 9 -12.56 -12.18 0.28
CA LEU A 9 -12.58 -11.35 -0.93
C LEU A 9 -11.52 -10.26 -0.87
N GLY A 10 -10.96 -9.89 -2.03
CA GLY A 10 -9.81 -9.00 -2.15
C GLY A 10 -10.04 -7.53 -1.77
N GLU A 11 -11.29 -7.11 -1.58
CA GLU A 11 -11.61 -5.71 -1.29
C GLU A 11 -10.90 -5.13 -0.07
N LEU A 12 -10.80 -5.89 1.03
CA LEU A 12 -10.12 -5.42 2.24
C LEU A 12 -8.61 -5.19 2.04
N ILE A 13 -7.98 -5.97 1.14
CA ILE A 13 -6.58 -5.74 0.76
C ILE A 13 -6.46 -4.46 -0.08
N VAL A 14 -7.33 -4.30 -1.08
CA VAL A 14 -7.34 -3.13 -1.98
C VAL A 14 -7.60 -1.83 -1.20
N GLN A 15 -8.52 -1.88 -0.24
CA GLN A 15 -8.83 -0.76 0.65
C GLN A 15 -7.75 -0.48 1.70
N GLY A 16 -6.79 -1.41 1.90
CA GLY A 16 -5.79 -1.30 2.97
C GLY A 16 -6.34 -1.55 4.38
N SER A 17 -7.56 -2.10 4.48
CA SER A 17 -8.23 -2.34 5.77
C SER A 17 -7.66 -3.54 6.52
N VAL A 18 -6.90 -4.41 5.85
CA VAL A 18 -6.24 -5.58 6.43
C VAL A 18 -4.77 -5.60 6.05
N THR A 19 -3.92 -6.00 6.98
CA THR A 19 -2.49 -6.22 6.70
C THR A 19 -2.28 -7.64 6.19
N PRO A 20 -1.98 -7.84 4.88
CA PRO A 20 -1.81 -9.16 4.29
C PRO A 20 -0.47 -9.80 4.66
N ASP A 21 -0.36 -11.11 4.44
CA ASP A 21 0.94 -11.76 4.32
C ASP A 21 1.62 -11.28 3.04
N THR A 22 2.95 -11.11 3.09
CA THR A 22 3.72 -10.75 1.90
C THR A 22 4.85 -11.74 1.66
N PHE A 23 5.09 -12.03 0.38
CA PHE A 23 6.13 -12.95 -0.07
C PHE A 23 6.90 -12.29 -1.20
N THR A 24 8.22 -12.36 -1.14
CA THR A 24 9.09 -11.90 -2.21
C THR A 24 9.76 -13.11 -2.86
N VAL A 25 9.55 -13.28 -4.16
CA VAL A 25 10.07 -14.41 -4.94
C VAL A 25 11.10 -13.91 -5.94
N TRP A 26 12.27 -14.53 -5.94
CA TRP A 26 13.36 -14.24 -6.86
C TRP A 26 13.16 -14.91 -8.21
N LYS A 27 13.01 -14.13 -9.27
CA LYS A 27 12.67 -14.61 -10.62
C LYS A 27 13.69 -15.60 -11.17
N GLU A 28 15.00 -15.29 -11.07
CA GLU A 28 16.03 -16.17 -11.60
C GLU A 28 16.12 -17.51 -10.87
N GLY A 29 15.95 -17.52 -9.55
CA GLY A 29 15.84 -18.76 -8.79
C GLY A 29 14.64 -19.59 -9.21
N LEU A 30 13.50 -18.93 -9.44
CA LEU A 30 12.27 -19.57 -9.91
C LEU A 30 12.44 -20.21 -11.30
N ARG A 31 13.06 -19.49 -12.27
CA ARG A 31 13.37 -20.00 -13.61
C ARG A 31 14.28 -21.23 -13.59
N ARG A 32 15.21 -21.28 -12.64
CA ARG A 32 16.11 -22.42 -12.45
C ARG A 32 15.49 -23.60 -11.68
N GLY A 33 14.22 -23.48 -11.30
CA GLY A 33 13.52 -24.51 -10.52
C GLY A 33 13.90 -24.58 -9.03
N ASN A 34 14.68 -23.63 -8.52
CA ASN A 34 15.13 -23.58 -7.13
C ASN A 34 14.03 -23.10 -6.19
N PHE A 35 14.26 -23.24 -4.88
CA PHE A 35 13.46 -22.54 -3.86
C PHE A 35 13.76 -21.04 -3.96
N ALA A 36 12.76 -20.26 -4.34
CA ALA A 36 12.93 -18.89 -4.77
C ALA A 36 12.29 -17.84 -3.84
N ILE A 37 11.61 -18.26 -2.75
CA ILE A 37 11.04 -17.33 -1.77
C ILE A 37 12.20 -16.79 -0.91
N VAL A 38 12.56 -15.52 -1.11
CA VAL A 38 13.73 -14.89 -0.43
C VAL A 38 13.32 -14.08 0.80
N HIS A 39 12.06 -13.67 0.87
CA HIS A 39 11.55 -12.91 2.03
C HIS A 39 10.06 -13.15 2.19
N ARG A 40 9.59 -13.13 3.43
CA ARG A 40 8.16 -13.18 3.76
C ARG A 40 7.89 -12.45 5.07
N VAL A 41 6.72 -11.80 5.14
CA VAL A 41 6.24 -11.11 6.35
C VAL A 41 4.84 -11.59 6.65
N LEU A 42 4.61 -12.01 7.89
CA LEU A 42 3.29 -12.41 8.37
C LEU A 42 2.46 -11.16 8.65
N GLY A 43 1.29 -11.07 8.00
CA GLY A 43 0.32 -10.01 8.24
C GLY A 43 -0.59 -10.28 9.43
N SER A 44 -1.30 -9.27 9.89
CA SER A 44 -2.30 -9.44 10.96
C SER A 44 -3.51 -10.24 10.50
N LYS A 45 -3.96 -10.03 9.27
CA LYS A 45 -5.11 -10.71 8.63
C LYS A 45 -6.32 -10.84 9.57
N ASP A 46 -6.60 -9.76 10.31
CA ASP A 46 -7.57 -9.76 11.41
C ASP A 46 -9.02 -9.86 10.95
N GLN A 47 -9.29 -9.48 9.71
CA GLN A 47 -10.62 -9.50 9.11
C GLN A 47 -10.58 -10.17 7.74
N ARG A 48 -11.71 -10.73 7.36
CA ARG A 48 -11.99 -11.24 6.00
C ARG A 48 -13.38 -10.85 5.55
N MET A 49 -13.54 -10.59 4.28
CA MET A 49 -14.83 -10.36 3.66
C MET A 49 -15.30 -11.65 2.97
N VAL A 50 -16.53 -12.07 3.24
CA VAL A 50 -17.14 -13.28 2.69
C VAL A 50 -18.52 -12.96 2.13
N TYR A 51 -19.06 -13.84 1.29
CA TYR A 51 -20.45 -13.75 0.88
C TYR A 51 -21.37 -13.95 2.09
N ALA A 52 -22.42 -13.13 2.19
CA ALA A 52 -23.35 -13.21 3.30
C ALA A 52 -24.43 -14.26 3.02
N ASP A 53 -24.79 -15.04 4.05
CA ASP A 53 -25.85 -16.05 3.98
C ASP A 53 -27.20 -15.53 4.49
N ASP A 54 -27.30 -14.23 4.83
CA ASP A 54 -28.48 -13.63 5.45
C ASP A 54 -29.59 -13.25 4.45
N GLY A 55 -29.34 -13.35 3.14
CA GLY A 55 -30.28 -13.01 2.08
C GLY A 55 -30.60 -11.51 1.93
N VAL A 56 -29.92 -10.65 2.68
CA VAL A 56 -30.11 -9.19 2.69
C VAL A 56 -28.88 -8.47 2.13
N HIS A 57 -27.70 -8.90 2.54
CA HIS A 57 -26.43 -8.35 2.10
C HIS A 57 -25.75 -9.29 1.11
N GLU A 58 -24.99 -8.74 0.16
CA GLU A 58 -24.21 -9.55 -0.76
C GLU A 58 -22.94 -10.08 -0.10
N VAL A 59 -22.31 -9.25 0.76
CA VAL A 59 -21.06 -9.57 1.46
C VAL A 59 -21.13 -9.09 2.92
N THR A 60 -20.36 -9.74 3.78
CA THR A 60 -20.16 -9.36 5.18
C THR A 60 -18.70 -9.45 5.56
N THR A 61 -18.29 -8.67 6.57
CA THR A 61 -16.95 -8.73 7.13
C THR A 61 -16.99 -9.44 8.47
N GLU A 62 -16.11 -10.42 8.66
CA GLU A 62 -15.97 -11.19 9.89
C GLU A 62 -14.52 -11.27 10.37
N GLU A 63 -14.34 -11.52 11.66
CA GLU A 63 -13.01 -11.73 12.22
C GLU A 63 -12.41 -13.07 11.79
N VAL A 64 -11.12 -13.07 11.47
CA VAL A 64 -10.34 -14.29 11.21
C VAL A 64 -9.92 -14.92 12.55
N ALA A 65 -10.06 -16.23 12.68
CA ALA A 65 -9.65 -16.94 13.88
C ALA A 65 -8.15 -16.74 14.20
N LEU A 66 -7.79 -16.66 15.47
CA LEU A 66 -6.40 -16.43 15.90
C LEU A 66 -5.42 -17.52 15.40
N SER A 67 -5.88 -18.76 15.27
CA SER A 67 -5.11 -19.85 14.69
C SER A 67 -4.66 -19.54 13.26
N ASP A 68 -5.59 -19.01 12.45
CA ASP A 68 -5.38 -18.74 11.03
C ASP A 68 -4.55 -17.47 10.85
N ARG A 69 -4.75 -16.45 11.70
CA ARG A 69 -3.90 -15.24 11.70
C ARG A 69 -2.42 -15.56 11.94
N ARG A 70 -2.12 -16.57 12.75
CA ARG A 70 -0.76 -17.02 13.08
C ARG A 70 -0.14 -17.90 11.99
N GLY A 71 -0.95 -18.44 11.10
CA GLY A 71 -0.53 -19.23 9.95
C GLY A 71 -0.30 -18.35 8.71
N TRP A 72 0.42 -18.89 7.74
CA TRP A 72 0.53 -18.28 6.41
C TRP A 72 -0.73 -18.56 5.61
N SER A 73 -1.27 -17.55 4.95
CA SER A 73 -2.45 -17.69 4.06
C SER A 73 -2.15 -18.45 2.78
N LEU A 74 -0.87 -18.53 2.39
CA LEU A 74 -0.37 -19.33 1.29
C LEU A 74 0.74 -20.29 1.74
N SER A 75 0.72 -21.50 1.24
CA SER A 75 1.85 -22.44 1.34
C SER A 75 2.98 -22.03 0.38
N ASN A 76 4.18 -22.53 0.63
CA ASN A 76 5.32 -22.33 -0.28
C ASN A 76 5.04 -22.86 -1.71
N LYS A 77 4.26 -23.94 -1.83
CA LYS A 77 3.86 -24.50 -3.13
C LYS A 77 2.97 -23.53 -3.90
N GLU A 78 1.95 -22.97 -3.23
CA GLU A 78 1.03 -22.01 -3.83
C GLU A 78 1.73 -20.70 -4.19
N CYS A 79 2.62 -20.19 -3.33
CA CYS A 79 3.46 -19.03 -3.67
C CYS A 79 4.29 -19.28 -4.93
N ARG A 80 4.88 -20.47 -5.06
CA ARG A 80 5.65 -20.84 -6.25
C ARG A 80 4.77 -20.93 -7.49
N GLU A 81 3.59 -21.50 -7.38
CA GLU A 81 2.63 -21.63 -8.47
C GLU A 81 2.17 -20.26 -8.98
N LEU A 82 1.74 -19.38 -8.08
CA LEU A 82 1.40 -17.98 -8.40
C LEU A 82 2.57 -17.24 -9.05
N ALA A 83 3.77 -17.42 -8.53
CA ALA A 83 4.95 -16.76 -9.09
C ALA A 83 5.29 -17.25 -10.50
N LEU A 84 5.05 -18.53 -10.81
CA LEU A 84 5.19 -19.07 -12.17
C LEU A 84 4.13 -18.52 -13.12
N MET A 85 2.86 -18.40 -12.67
CA MET A 85 1.81 -17.74 -13.44
C MET A 85 2.16 -16.28 -13.73
N ALA A 86 2.61 -15.53 -12.72
CA ALA A 86 3.02 -14.15 -12.89
C ALA A 86 4.21 -14.00 -13.84
N LEU A 87 5.17 -14.91 -13.80
CA LEU A 87 6.30 -14.92 -14.72
C LEU A 87 5.86 -15.16 -16.16
N ALA A 88 4.95 -16.13 -16.39
CA ALA A 88 4.40 -16.40 -17.71
C ALA A 88 3.62 -15.20 -18.29
N ILE A 89 2.86 -14.51 -17.43
CA ILE A 89 2.13 -13.28 -17.82
C ILE A 89 3.12 -12.17 -18.18
N GLU A 90 4.13 -11.92 -17.36
CA GLU A 90 5.16 -10.90 -17.64
C GLU A 90 5.92 -11.21 -18.94
N GLU A 91 6.26 -12.46 -19.20
CA GLU A 91 6.93 -12.90 -20.43
C GLU A 91 6.03 -12.71 -21.66
N HIS A 92 4.72 -12.96 -21.51
CA HIS A 92 3.74 -12.76 -22.57
C HIS A 92 3.60 -11.29 -22.97
N TYR A 93 3.49 -10.39 -21.98
CA TYR A 93 3.32 -8.96 -22.22
C TYR A 93 4.62 -8.18 -22.42
N GLY A 94 5.76 -8.77 -22.08
CA GLY A 94 7.09 -8.18 -22.23
C GLY A 94 7.42 -7.06 -21.23
N HIS A 95 6.62 -6.88 -20.18
CA HIS A 95 6.85 -5.88 -19.12
C HIS A 95 6.20 -6.33 -17.79
N PRO A 96 6.63 -5.74 -16.65
CA PRO A 96 6.03 -6.04 -15.34
C PRO A 96 4.52 -5.79 -15.32
N MET A 97 3.80 -6.71 -14.69
CA MET A 97 2.34 -6.67 -14.58
C MET A 97 1.92 -6.63 -13.11
N ASP A 98 0.85 -5.87 -12.86
CA ASP A 98 0.07 -5.91 -11.62
C ASP A 98 -1.04 -6.93 -11.81
N ILE A 99 -1.10 -7.93 -10.94
CA ILE A 99 -1.92 -9.13 -11.13
C ILE A 99 -2.81 -9.34 -9.92
N GLU A 100 -4.10 -9.44 -10.17
CA GLU A 100 -5.07 -9.90 -9.17
C GLU A 100 -5.33 -11.39 -9.36
N TRP A 101 -5.42 -12.09 -8.24
CA TRP A 101 -5.59 -13.53 -8.20
C TRP A 101 -6.54 -13.94 -7.06
N ALA A 102 -7.11 -15.13 -7.17
CA ALA A 102 -7.95 -15.72 -6.15
C ALA A 102 -7.63 -17.20 -5.99
N LYS A 103 -7.87 -17.72 -4.78
CA LYS A 103 -7.86 -19.15 -4.47
C LYS A 103 -9.28 -19.59 -4.17
N ASP A 104 -9.77 -20.57 -4.92
CA ASP A 104 -11.09 -21.14 -4.69
C ASP A 104 -11.16 -21.91 -3.36
N GLY A 105 -12.19 -21.61 -2.58
CA GLY A 105 -12.35 -22.19 -1.25
C GLY A 105 -12.67 -23.70 -1.24
N ASN A 106 -13.24 -24.23 -2.34
CA ASN A 106 -13.66 -25.63 -2.44
C ASN A 106 -12.57 -26.49 -3.10
N SER A 107 -12.07 -26.05 -4.26
CA SER A 107 -11.05 -26.80 -5.01
C SER A 107 -9.63 -26.54 -4.56
N SER A 108 -9.40 -25.43 -3.85
CA SER A 108 -8.07 -24.89 -3.52
C SER A 108 -7.22 -24.52 -4.75
N GLU A 109 -7.83 -24.42 -5.93
CA GLU A 109 -7.17 -24.00 -7.15
C GLU A 109 -6.93 -22.51 -7.16
N LEU A 110 -5.84 -22.09 -7.83
CA LEU A 110 -5.45 -20.69 -7.99
C LEU A 110 -5.87 -20.18 -9.36
N PHE A 111 -6.48 -19.01 -9.37
CA PHE A 111 -6.97 -18.33 -10.57
C PHE A 111 -6.40 -16.93 -10.70
N ILE A 112 -6.00 -16.56 -11.90
CA ILE A 112 -5.71 -15.18 -12.26
C ILE A 112 -7.02 -14.50 -12.62
N VAL A 113 -7.35 -13.43 -11.92
CA VAL A 113 -8.61 -12.68 -12.08
C VAL A 113 -8.42 -11.48 -12.99
N GLN A 114 -7.30 -10.77 -12.82
CA GLN A 114 -6.96 -9.60 -13.63
C GLN A 114 -5.45 -9.49 -13.81
N ALA A 115 -5.02 -8.94 -14.96
CA ALA A 115 -3.65 -8.51 -15.19
C ALA A 115 -3.66 -7.16 -15.89
N ARG A 116 -2.88 -6.20 -15.39
CA ARG A 116 -2.72 -4.85 -15.94
C ARG A 116 -1.25 -4.41 -15.90
N PRO A 117 -0.83 -3.52 -16.80
CA PRO A 117 0.53 -3.00 -16.78
C PRO A 117 0.86 -2.35 -15.43
N GLU A 118 2.00 -2.75 -14.85
CA GLU A 118 2.53 -2.10 -13.67
C GLU A 118 3.12 -0.73 -14.05
N THR A 119 2.65 0.35 -13.41
CA THR A 119 2.98 1.73 -13.82
C THR A 119 3.96 2.43 -12.87
N VAL A 120 4.17 1.90 -11.67
CA VAL A 120 4.99 2.55 -10.62
C VAL A 120 6.46 2.19 -10.76
N TYR A 121 6.76 0.90 -10.96
CA TYR A 121 8.13 0.39 -11.04
C TYR A 121 8.75 0.50 -12.45
N ALA A 122 7.94 0.54 -13.50
CA ALA A 122 8.42 0.67 -14.89
C ALA A 122 9.20 1.97 -15.17
N ARG A 123 9.17 2.93 -14.24
CA ARG A 123 9.91 4.21 -14.32
C ARG A 123 11.16 4.25 -13.45
N THR A 124 11.51 3.18 -12.77
CA THR A 124 12.67 3.14 -11.87
C THR A 124 13.90 2.70 -12.66
N ASP A 125 15.01 3.44 -12.53
CA ASP A 125 16.30 3.05 -13.10
C ASP A 125 16.76 1.75 -12.41
N GLU A 126 16.69 0.62 -13.12
CA GLU A 126 17.04 -0.72 -12.62
C GLU A 126 18.51 -0.84 -12.17
N ALA A 127 19.34 0.12 -12.55
CA ALA A 127 20.77 0.12 -12.24
C ALA A 127 21.11 0.61 -10.81
N LYS A 128 20.13 1.16 -10.07
CA LYS A 128 20.38 1.69 -8.72
C LYS A 128 19.53 0.98 -7.67
N LEU A 129 20.16 0.23 -6.80
CA LEU A 129 19.56 -0.25 -5.56
C LEU A 129 19.82 0.79 -4.45
N GLU A 130 18.79 1.58 -4.12
CA GLU A 130 18.83 2.45 -2.94
C GLU A 130 18.28 1.69 -1.73
N LEU A 131 19.10 1.45 -0.75
CA LEU A 131 18.74 0.80 0.50
C LEU A 131 18.86 1.81 1.65
N TYR A 132 17.74 2.14 2.26
CA TYR A 132 17.68 3.01 3.43
C TYR A 132 17.69 2.13 4.69
N LEU A 133 18.75 2.23 5.48
CA LEU A 133 18.88 1.51 6.74
C LEU A 133 18.85 2.52 7.90
N MET A 134 18.03 2.25 8.90
CA MET A 134 18.04 2.99 10.15
C MET A 134 18.62 2.09 11.25
N GLU A 135 19.62 2.59 11.97
CA GLU A 135 20.22 1.82 13.07
C GLU A 135 19.15 1.48 14.13
N PRO A 136 19.06 0.21 14.57
CA PRO A 136 18.09 -0.20 15.57
C PRO A 136 18.14 0.61 16.87
N ALA A 137 19.34 0.99 17.32
CA ALA A 137 19.53 1.85 18.48
C ALA A 137 18.90 3.22 18.32
N LEU A 138 18.96 3.82 17.13
CA LEU A 138 18.32 5.11 16.83
C LEU A 138 16.79 4.97 16.85
N VAL A 139 16.24 3.89 16.30
CA VAL A 139 14.80 3.61 16.32
C VAL A 139 14.29 3.54 17.76
N GLU A 140 14.97 2.80 18.62
CA GLU A 140 14.61 2.68 20.03
C GLU A 140 14.74 4.01 20.78
N GLN A 141 15.76 4.81 20.48
CA GLN A 141 15.91 6.15 21.03
C GLN A 141 14.76 7.06 20.62
N LEU A 142 14.37 7.05 19.34
CA LEU A 142 13.26 7.86 18.81
C LEU A 142 11.93 7.47 19.46
N LYS A 143 11.67 6.17 19.65
CA LYS A 143 10.48 5.68 20.36
C LYS A 143 10.45 6.18 21.80
N ARG A 144 11.55 6.03 22.55
CA ARG A 144 11.64 6.47 23.96
C ARG A 144 11.47 7.98 24.13
N THR A 145 11.92 8.76 23.17
CA THR A 145 11.82 10.24 23.24
C THR A 145 10.48 10.77 22.68
N GLY A 146 9.52 9.89 22.35
CA GLY A 146 8.22 10.29 21.80
C GLY A 146 8.29 10.96 20.43
N LYS A 147 9.40 10.79 19.70
CA LYS A 147 9.58 11.37 18.36
C LYS A 147 8.98 10.50 17.24
N VAL A 148 8.61 9.26 17.55
CA VAL A 148 7.83 8.40 16.65
C VAL A 148 6.36 8.67 16.90
N LEU A 149 5.70 9.37 15.97
CA LEU A 149 4.29 9.74 16.08
C LEU A 149 3.35 8.63 15.61
N ALA A 150 3.77 7.86 14.62
CA ALA A 150 3.01 6.72 14.10
C ALA A 150 3.96 5.68 13.51
N THR A 151 3.48 4.46 13.40
CA THR A 151 4.15 3.35 12.69
C THR A 151 3.15 2.74 11.71
N GLY A 152 3.64 2.22 10.60
CA GLY A 152 2.79 1.62 9.57
C GLY A 152 3.60 0.79 8.58
N GLN A 153 2.91 0.23 7.62
CA GLN A 153 3.53 -0.53 6.53
C GLN A 153 4.01 0.42 5.43
N ALA A 154 5.28 0.30 5.04
CA ALA A 154 5.79 1.04 3.90
C ALA A 154 5.35 0.37 2.59
N VAL A 155 4.70 1.13 1.71
CA VAL A 155 4.34 0.70 0.36
C VAL A 155 5.45 1.11 -0.62
N GLY A 156 6.04 2.29 -0.43
CA GLY A 156 7.15 2.78 -1.24
C GLY A 156 8.53 2.43 -0.66
N LYS A 157 9.57 2.54 -1.50
CA LYS A 157 10.97 2.29 -1.12
C LYS A 157 11.73 3.55 -0.70
N ARG A 158 11.13 4.73 -0.83
CA ARG A 158 11.77 6.02 -0.57
C ARG A 158 11.43 6.53 0.82
N ILE A 159 12.34 7.30 1.41
CA ILE A 159 12.08 8.09 2.59
C ILE A 159 11.65 9.49 2.13
N GLY A 160 10.46 9.93 2.54
CA GLY A 160 9.97 11.29 2.33
C GLY A 160 10.21 12.14 3.57
N THR A 161 10.57 13.39 3.36
CA THR A 161 10.68 14.40 4.41
C THR A 161 9.96 15.66 3.97
N GLY A 162 9.36 16.38 4.90
CA GLY A 162 8.63 17.61 4.59
C GLY A 162 7.75 18.07 5.74
N ARG A 163 7.01 19.13 5.50
CA ARG A 163 6.03 19.66 6.46
C ARG A 163 4.76 18.82 6.40
N VAL A 164 4.23 18.43 7.52
CA VAL A 164 3.03 17.61 7.61
C VAL A 164 1.79 18.44 7.34
N ARG A 165 0.95 17.97 6.41
CA ARG A 165 -0.38 18.51 6.09
C ARG A 165 -1.42 17.43 6.30
N THR A 166 -2.30 17.64 7.25
CA THR A 166 -3.41 16.73 7.54
C THR A 166 -4.70 17.25 6.95
N TYR A 167 -5.41 16.38 6.24
CA TYR A 167 -6.74 16.63 5.71
C TYR A 167 -7.63 15.44 5.98
N ARG A 168 -8.88 15.70 6.36
CA ARG A 168 -9.91 14.65 6.55
C ARG A 168 -10.56 14.21 5.24
N SER A 169 -10.66 15.15 4.29
CA SER A 169 -11.25 14.91 2.98
C SER A 169 -10.65 15.82 1.92
N TYR A 170 -10.80 15.49 0.65
CA TYR A 170 -10.39 16.36 -0.45
C TYR A 170 -11.21 17.67 -0.48
N GLY A 171 -12.45 17.65 0.00
CA GLY A 171 -13.26 18.85 0.20
C GLY A 171 -12.58 19.91 1.07
N GLU A 172 -11.91 19.49 2.17
CA GLU A 172 -11.16 20.39 3.04
C GLU A 172 -10.00 21.09 2.31
N VAL A 173 -9.34 20.38 1.38
CA VAL A 173 -8.29 20.96 0.53
C VAL A 173 -8.86 22.08 -0.33
N LEU A 174 -10.04 21.85 -0.93
CA LEU A 174 -10.70 22.84 -1.78
C LEU A 174 -11.15 24.07 -0.97
N ASP A 175 -11.66 23.86 0.24
CA ASP A 175 -12.10 24.95 1.13
C ASP A 175 -10.90 25.80 1.58
N ARG A 176 -9.79 25.18 1.96
CA ARG A 176 -8.54 25.91 2.27
C ARG A 176 -8.02 26.70 1.06
N LYS A 177 -8.09 26.11 -0.14
CA LYS A 177 -7.73 26.84 -1.38
C LYS A 177 -8.61 28.07 -1.61
N ARG A 178 -9.92 27.94 -1.39
CA ARG A 178 -10.86 29.06 -1.54
C ARG A 178 -10.59 30.16 -0.51
N ALA A 179 -10.45 29.79 0.77
CA ALA A 179 -10.16 30.72 1.85
C ALA A 179 -8.86 31.47 1.62
N MET A 180 -7.80 30.77 1.18
CA MET A 180 -6.53 31.39 0.89
C MET A 180 -6.61 32.37 -0.29
N ARG A 181 -7.27 32.00 -1.39
CA ARG A 181 -7.48 32.88 -2.54
C ARG A 181 -8.22 34.16 -2.15
N LYS A 182 -9.23 34.07 -1.26
CA LYS A 182 -9.97 35.21 -0.75
C LYS A 182 -9.05 36.16 0.02
N ARG A 183 -8.24 35.65 0.95
CA ARG A 183 -7.28 36.45 1.73
C ARG A 183 -6.25 37.16 0.85
N VAL A 184 -5.70 36.48 -0.13
CA VAL A 184 -4.75 37.08 -1.08
C VAL A 184 -5.43 38.18 -1.91
N ALA A 185 -6.69 38.01 -2.31
CA ALA A 185 -7.46 39.02 -3.01
C ALA A 185 -7.75 40.24 -2.12
N GLU A 186 -7.83 40.05 -0.80
CA GLU A 186 -7.97 41.10 0.22
C GLU A 186 -6.62 41.78 0.56
N GLY A 187 -5.52 41.41 -0.12
CA GLY A 187 -4.20 42.03 0.03
C GLY A 187 -3.32 41.40 1.14
N VAL A 188 -3.73 40.29 1.75
CA VAL A 188 -2.92 39.56 2.74
C VAL A 188 -1.76 38.87 2.05
N ARG A 189 -0.53 39.10 2.50
CA ARG A 189 0.65 38.43 1.95
C ARG A 189 0.71 36.98 2.39
N MET A 190 1.24 36.10 1.55
CA MET A 190 1.35 34.67 1.83
C MET A 190 2.10 34.37 3.13
N GLU A 191 3.12 35.16 3.44
CA GLU A 191 3.93 35.00 4.67
C GLU A 191 3.12 35.28 5.94
N GLU A 192 2.08 36.10 5.85
CA GLU A 192 1.20 36.50 6.96
C GLU A 192 0.10 35.46 7.22
N ILE A 193 -0.11 34.52 6.29
CA ILE A 193 -1.08 33.45 6.47
C ILE A 193 -0.46 32.39 7.38
N PRO A 194 -1.10 32.05 8.52
CA PRO A 194 -0.63 30.98 9.40
C PRO A 194 -0.42 29.66 8.64
N PHE A 195 0.64 28.93 9.00
CA PHE A 195 1.02 27.70 8.31
C PHE A 195 -0.12 26.71 8.20
N GLU A 196 -0.92 26.53 9.25
CA GLU A 196 -2.06 25.60 9.33
C GLU A 196 -3.18 25.94 8.33
N GLN A 197 -3.23 27.19 7.89
CA GLN A 197 -4.23 27.69 6.94
C GLN A 197 -3.72 27.73 5.48
N ARG A 198 -2.43 27.49 5.27
CA ARG A 198 -1.88 27.41 3.92
C ARG A 198 -2.31 26.14 3.23
N VAL A 199 -2.39 26.16 1.92
CA VAL A 199 -2.63 24.97 1.10
C VAL A 199 -1.40 24.08 1.05
N PHE A 200 -1.59 22.89 0.53
CA PHE A 200 -0.54 21.93 0.25
C PHE A 200 0.48 22.50 -0.74
N GLU A 201 1.75 22.39 -0.40
CA GLU A 201 2.88 22.84 -1.22
C GLU A 201 3.70 21.64 -1.70
N PRO A 202 4.39 21.75 -2.86
CA PRO A 202 5.29 20.69 -3.32
C PRO A 202 6.35 20.35 -2.25
N GLY A 203 6.51 19.06 -1.97
CA GLY A 203 7.42 18.57 -0.94
C GLY A 203 6.81 18.42 0.45
N ASP A 204 5.55 18.80 0.65
CA ASP A 204 4.86 18.53 1.91
C ASP A 204 4.56 17.02 2.06
N VAL A 205 4.37 16.57 3.29
CA VAL A 205 3.90 15.23 3.65
C VAL A 205 2.38 15.26 3.78
N LEU A 206 1.69 14.49 2.95
CA LEU A 206 0.23 14.34 3.01
C LEU A 206 -0.15 13.31 4.07
N VAL A 207 -1.01 13.69 5.01
CA VAL A 207 -1.62 12.78 5.98
C VAL A 207 -3.15 12.86 5.84
N THR A 208 -3.78 11.73 5.55
CA THR A 208 -5.24 11.63 5.37
C THR A 208 -5.73 10.24 5.76
N GLU A 209 -7.01 10.06 5.96
CA GLU A 209 -7.57 8.73 6.26
C GLU A 209 -7.49 7.81 5.04
N MET A 210 -7.88 8.31 3.86
CA MET A 210 -7.88 7.56 2.61
C MET A 210 -7.61 8.50 1.44
N THR A 211 -7.00 7.97 0.38
CA THR A 211 -6.85 8.68 -0.90
C THR A 211 -7.80 8.10 -1.93
N THR A 212 -8.49 8.98 -2.66
CA THR A 212 -9.30 8.68 -3.83
C THR A 212 -8.63 9.29 -5.08
N PRO A 213 -9.08 9.00 -6.31
CA PRO A 213 -8.50 9.59 -7.52
C PRO A 213 -8.41 11.13 -7.50
N ASP A 214 -9.32 11.80 -6.81
CA ASP A 214 -9.32 13.27 -6.68
C ASP A 214 -8.05 13.82 -6.00
N TRP A 215 -7.37 13.00 -5.18
CA TRP A 215 -6.14 13.38 -4.51
C TRP A 215 -4.90 13.38 -5.40
N GLU A 216 -5.01 12.86 -6.62
CA GLU A 216 -3.87 12.70 -7.54
C GLU A 216 -3.02 13.97 -7.69
N PRO A 217 -3.60 15.20 -7.81
CA PRO A 217 -2.81 16.42 -7.94
C PRO A 217 -1.94 16.72 -6.70
N LEU A 218 -2.39 16.34 -5.50
CA LEU A 218 -1.61 16.48 -4.26
C LEU A 218 -0.60 15.35 -4.13
N MET A 219 -1.01 14.13 -4.42
CA MET A 219 -0.16 12.94 -4.34
C MET A 219 1.09 13.06 -5.20
N LYS A 220 0.96 13.65 -6.40
CA LYS A 220 2.10 13.92 -7.30
C LYS A 220 3.11 14.94 -6.76
N GLN A 221 2.69 15.81 -5.86
CA GLN A 221 3.52 16.87 -5.26
C GLN A 221 4.05 16.48 -3.88
N ALA A 222 3.44 15.49 -3.25
CA ALA A 222 3.81 15.03 -1.92
C ALA A 222 5.18 14.36 -1.91
N SER A 223 6.01 14.70 -0.91
CA SER A 223 7.25 13.95 -0.64
C SER A 223 6.97 12.59 -0.03
N MET A 224 5.86 12.47 0.70
CA MET A 224 5.38 11.26 1.37
C MET A 224 3.87 11.33 1.56
N ILE A 225 3.24 10.16 1.54
CA ILE A 225 1.80 10.02 1.81
C ILE A 225 1.65 9.03 2.97
N VAL A 226 0.87 9.42 3.98
CA VAL A 226 0.51 8.59 5.13
C VAL A 226 -1.01 8.48 5.15
N THR A 227 -1.52 7.26 5.05
CA THR A 227 -2.95 6.94 5.18
C THR A 227 -3.18 6.01 6.36
N ARG A 228 -4.41 5.93 6.80
CA ARG A 228 -4.82 4.98 7.86
C ARG A 228 -5.01 3.59 7.29
#